data_af2d61ec7624752e137d815f405ba4a4
#
_entry.id   af2d61ec7624752e137d815f405ba4a4
#
_cell.length_a   1.000
_cell.length_b   1.000
_cell.length_c   1.000
_cell.angle_alpha   90.00
_cell.angle_beta   90.00
_cell.angle_gamma   90.00
#
_symmetry.space_group_name_H-M   'P 1'
#
loop_
_entity.id
_entity.type
_entity.pdbx_description
1 polymer ?
#
loop_
_entity_poly.entity_id
_entity_poly.type
_entity_poly.pdbx_seq_one_letter_code
_entity_poly.pdbx_strand_id
1 'polypeptide(L)'
;CAPHPDLVYGQLIKPKQHGKLLTLSTRVVLGAERLTHVGFTIRTALVERVNLTLRQALAPLARKTASCCKDRERMRQRVVFFQAFSNVGRPPMSVRQPWPLQERTRCGAICPRWQERTPAMAAGLTDHVWTFRELLTAKFEP
;
A
#
# COMPACT_ATOMS: atom_id res chain seq x y z
N CYS A 1 13.80 15.23 -18.23
CA CYS A 1 12.49 14.61 -18.38
C CYS A 1 11.44 15.53 -17.78
N ALA A 2 10.44 15.94 -18.56
CA ALA A 2 9.30 16.67 -18.02
C ALA A 2 8.48 15.73 -17.09
N PRO A 3 7.92 16.23 -15.98
CA PRO A 3 7.07 15.43 -15.12
C PRO A 3 5.82 14.99 -15.87
N HIS A 4 5.32 13.79 -15.55
CA HIS A 4 4.08 13.27 -16.15
C HIS A 4 2.93 14.25 -15.87
N PRO A 5 2.06 14.58 -16.86
CA PRO A 5 1.00 15.59 -16.70
C PRO A 5 0.01 15.24 -15.58
N ASP A 6 -0.11 13.96 -15.25
CA ASP A 6 -1.03 13.47 -14.19
C ASP A 6 -0.38 13.39 -12.80
N LEU A 7 0.88 13.76 -12.67
CA LEU A 7 1.59 13.69 -11.41
C LEU A 7 1.14 14.78 -10.45
N VAL A 8 0.65 14.37 -9.29
CA VAL A 8 0.42 15.26 -8.15
C VAL A 8 1.53 15.04 -7.14
N TYR A 9 2.26 16.09 -6.81
CA TYR A 9 3.32 16.03 -5.82
C TYR A 9 3.16 17.13 -4.77
N GLY A 10 3.13 16.72 -3.52
CA GLY A 10 3.07 17.61 -2.38
C GLY A 10 4.05 17.22 -1.28
N GLN A 11 4.44 18.21 -0.50
CA GLN A 11 5.35 18.07 0.63
C GLN A 11 4.65 18.49 1.91
N LEU A 12 4.84 17.71 2.97
CA LEU A 12 4.47 18.08 4.32
C LEU A 12 5.70 18.61 5.04
N ILE A 13 5.71 19.90 5.36
CA ILE A 13 6.82 20.57 6.03
C ILE A 13 6.54 20.57 7.53
N LYS A 14 7.49 20.02 8.31
CA LYS A 14 7.41 19.88 9.77
C LYS A 14 8.57 20.66 10.42
N PRO A 15 8.52 21.99 10.51
CA PRO A 15 9.58 22.76 11.16
C PRO A 15 9.65 22.41 12.64
N LYS A 16 10.85 22.15 13.13
CA LYS A 16 11.12 21.87 14.55
C LYS A 16 11.99 22.96 15.12
N GLN A 17 11.61 23.48 16.30
CA GLN A 17 12.44 24.38 17.07
C GLN A 17 12.63 23.79 18.47
N HIS A 18 13.86 23.67 18.91
CA HIS A 18 14.22 23.02 20.19
C HIS A 18 13.60 21.61 20.36
N GLY A 19 13.52 20.82 19.28
CA GLY A 19 12.95 19.48 19.30
C GLY A 19 11.41 19.42 19.28
N LYS A 20 10.72 20.53 19.45
CA LYS A 20 9.26 20.63 19.41
C LYS A 20 8.77 20.98 17.99
N LEU A 21 7.67 20.34 17.58
CA LEU A 21 7.00 20.63 16.31
C LEU A 21 6.27 21.97 16.45
N LEU A 22 6.53 22.93 15.55
CA LEU A 22 5.89 24.25 15.59
C LEU A 22 4.54 24.20 14.88
N THR A 23 4.54 23.93 13.59
CA THR A 23 3.35 24.00 12.75
C THR A 23 3.48 23.01 11.60
N LEU A 24 2.36 22.41 11.19
CA LEU A 24 2.32 21.58 9.99
C LEU A 24 1.90 22.46 8.81
N SER A 25 2.75 22.59 7.81
CA SER A 25 2.40 23.25 6.56
C SER A 25 2.48 22.29 5.39
N THR A 26 1.52 22.39 4.48
CA THR A 26 1.48 21.57 3.27
C THR A 26 1.83 22.45 2.08
N ARG A 27 2.82 22.04 1.29
CA ARG A 27 3.19 22.70 0.05
C ARG A 27 2.92 21.76 -1.12
N VAL A 28 2.01 22.14 -2.00
CA VAL A 28 1.78 21.45 -3.28
C VAL A 28 2.79 21.98 -4.28
N VAL A 29 3.60 21.09 -4.86
CA VAL A 29 4.64 21.45 -5.83
C VAL A 29 4.15 21.28 -7.26
N LEU A 30 3.38 20.22 -7.52
CA LEU A 30 2.83 19.88 -8.83
C LEU A 30 1.37 19.43 -8.69
N GLY A 31 0.52 19.83 -9.66
CA GLY A 31 -0.84 19.33 -9.78
C GLY A 31 -1.82 19.87 -8.73
N ALA A 32 -1.69 21.13 -8.30
CA ALA A 32 -2.56 21.73 -7.28
C ALA A 32 -4.05 21.69 -7.65
N GLU A 33 -4.40 21.97 -8.90
CA GLU A 33 -5.78 21.95 -9.39
C GLU A 33 -6.41 20.55 -9.30
N ARG A 34 -5.65 19.50 -9.63
CA ARG A 34 -6.10 18.12 -9.51
C ARG A 34 -6.31 17.69 -8.06
N LEU A 35 -5.44 18.15 -7.16
CA LEU A 35 -5.57 17.82 -5.75
C LEU A 35 -6.89 18.34 -5.16
N THR A 36 -7.32 19.53 -5.57
CA THR A 36 -8.60 20.11 -5.16
C THR A 36 -9.79 19.34 -5.72
N HIS A 37 -9.72 18.89 -6.98
CA HIS A 37 -10.78 18.10 -7.60
C HIS A 37 -10.96 16.72 -6.95
N VAL A 38 -9.88 16.08 -6.55
CA VAL A 38 -9.92 14.71 -5.98
C VAL A 38 -10.19 14.73 -4.48
N GLY A 39 -10.09 15.89 -3.81
CA GLY A 39 -10.39 16.04 -2.39
C GLY A 39 -9.40 15.33 -1.47
N PHE A 40 -8.23 14.92 -1.95
CA PHE A 40 -7.21 14.26 -1.14
C PHE A 40 -6.41 15.24 -0.29
N THR A 41 -6.23 14.88 0.98
CA THR A 41 -5.30 15.58 1.88
C THR A 41 -3.93 14.91 1.81
N ILE A 42 -2.86 15.70 1.64
CA ILE A 42 -1.48 15.20 1.67
C ILE A 42 -1.16 14.71 3.08
N ARG A 43 -0.96 13.39 3.22
CA ARG A 43 -0.61 12.73 4.49
C ARG A 43 0.64 11.88 4.29
N THR A 44 1.70 12.14 5.05
CA THR A 44 2.92 11.32 5.03
C THR A 44 2.74 9.97 5.71
N ALA A 45 1.72 9.83 6.58
CA ALA A 45 1.47 8.61 7.34
C ALA A 45 1.28 7.36 6.45
N LEU A 46 0.68 7.50 5.27
CA LEU A 46 0.51 6.38 4.34
C LEU A 46 1.85 5.93 3.77
N VAL A 47 2.69 6.87 3.33
CA VAL A 47 4.04 6.58 2.80
C VAL A 47 4.93 5.99 3.89
N GLU A 48 4.88 6.53 5.10
CA GLU A 48 5.62 6.01 6.25
C GLU A 48 5.19 4.58 6.59
N ARG A 49 3.89 4.28 6.53
CA ARG A 49 3.36 2.91 6.73
C ARG A 49 3.83 1.94 5.65
N VAL A 50 3.79 2.34 4.37
CA VAL A 50 4.30 1.51 3.26
C VAL A 50 5.79 1.25 3.44
N ASN A 51 6.58 2.27 3.77
CA ASN A 51 8.00 2.13 4.04
C ASN A 51 8.29 1.19 5.23
N LEU A 52 7.49 1.28 6.30
CA LEU A 52 7.60 0.37 7.43
C LEU A 52 7.30 -1.07 7.03
N THR A 53 6.22 -1.28 6.28
CA THR A 53 5.82 -2.61 5.78
C THR A 53 6.89 -3.22 4.90
N LEU A 54 7.48 -2.44 3.97
CA LEU A 54 8.60 -2.89 3.13
C LEU A 54 9.82 -3.29 3.97
N ARG A 55 10.18 -2.50 4.99
CA ARG A 55 11.31 -2.80 5.88
C ARG A 55 11.07 -4.04 6.74
N GLN A 56 9.84 -4.30 7.14
CA GLN A 56 9.48 -5.51 7.89
C GLN A 56 9.45 -6.76 7.01
N ALA A 57 9.01 -6.64 5.78
CA ALA A 57 8.87 -7.76 4.86
C ALA A 57 10.18 -8.13 4.14
N LEU A 58 11.04 -7.16 3.87
CA LEU A 58 12.27 -7.36 3.11
C LEU A 58 13.49 -7.16 4.01
N ALA A 59 14.11 -8.26 4.43
CA ALA A 59 15.27 -8.25 5.32
C ALA A 59 16.38 -7.26 4.90
N PRO A 60 16.75 -7.12 3.60
CA PRO A 60 17.77 -6.17 3.19
C PRO A 60 17.41 -4.69 3.40
N LEU A 61 16.11 -4.37 3.56
CA LEU A 61 15.64 -3.01 3.86
C LEU A 61 15.48 -2.73 5.34
N ALA A 62 15.61 -3.76 6.19
CA ALA A 62 15.51 -3.60 7.63
C ALA A 62 16.67 -2.74 8.14
N ARG A 63 16.41 -1.95 9.19
CA ARG A 63 17.46 -1.17 9.84
C ARG A 63 18.40 -2.09 10.62
N LYS A 64 19.70 -1.79 10.59
CA LYS A 64 20.73 -2.52 11.35
C LYS A 64 20.73 -4.04 11.07
N THR A 65 20.54 -4.43 9.80
CA THR A 65 20.64 -5.83 9.38
C THR A 65 22.01 -6.14 8.80
N ALA A 66 22.51 -7.32 9.05
CA ALA A 66 23.68 -7.87 8.37
C ALA A 66 23.33 -8.39 6.94
N SER A 67 22.05 -8.55 6.64
CA SER A 67 21.57 -9.00 5.33
C SER A 67 21.50 -7.83 4.35
N CYS A 68 22.61 -7.50 3.71
CA CYS A 68 22.64 -6.50 2.66
C CYS A 68 22.47 -7.14 1.27
N CYS A 69 21.69 -6.52 0.42
CA CYS A 69 21.57 -6.92 -0.99
C CYS A 69 22.60 -6.15 -1.81
N LYS A 70 23.64 -6.84 -2.28
CA LYS A 70 24.71 -6.25 -3.11
C LYS A 70 24.28 -6.06 -4.57
N ASP A 71 23.28 -6.79 -5.01
CA ASP A 71 22.79 -6.80 -6.38
C ASP A 71 21.47 -6.00 -6.47
N ARG A 72 21.50 -4.96 -7.30
CA ARG A 72 20.36 -4.07 -7.52
C ARG A 72 19.19 -4.81 -8.17
N GLU A 73 19.46 -5.70 -9.13
CA GLU A 73 18.39 -6.41 -9.84
C GLU A 73 17.68 -7.40 -8.92
N ARG A 74 18.41 -8.13 -8.10
CA ARG A 74 17.81 -9.00 -7.08
C ARG A 74 16.96 -8.23 -6.09
N MET A 75 17.39 -7.02 -5.72
CA MET A 75 16.59 -6.17 -4.85
C MET A 75 15.30 -5.72 -5.52
N ARG A 76 15.37 -5.31 -6.78
CA ARG A 76 14.20 -4.95 -7.59
C ARG A 76 13.20 -6.10 -7.68
N GLN A 77 13.67 -7.30 -8.01
CA GLN A 77 12.82 -8.50 -8.09
C GLN A 77 12.10 -8.80 -6.76
N ARG A 78 12.80 -8.68 -5.63
CA ARG A 78 12.18 -8.85 -4.31
C ARG A 78 11.09 -7.82 -4.03
N VAL A 79 11.33 -6.57 -4.39
CA VAL A 79 10.33 -5.50 -4.21
C VAL A 79 9.12 -5.74 -5.11
N VAL A 80 9.33 -6.06 -6.38
CA VAL A 80 8.26 -6.37 -7.34
C VAL A 80 7.43 -7.57 -6.87
N PHE A 81 8.11 -8.65 -6.46
CA PHE A 81 7.43 -9.83 -5.92
C PHE A 81 6.60 -9.50 -4.67
N PHE A 82 7.18 -8.72 -3.75
CA PHE A 82 6.45 -8.28 -2.56
C PHE A 82 5.24 -7.42 -2.90
N GLN A 83 5.34 -6.52 -3.87
CA GLN A 83 4.21 -5.70 -4.34
C GLN A 83 3.11 -6.58 -4.95
N ALA A 84 3.47 -7.52 -5.82
CA ALA A 84 2.53 -8.46 -6.40
C ALA A 84 1.80 -9.25 -5.32
N PHE A 85 2.54 -9.89 -4.42
CA PHE A 85 1.97 -10.64 -3.30
C PHE A 85 1.08 -9.78 -2.39
N SER A 86 1.50 -8.55 -2.09
CA SER A 86 0.70 -7.63 -1.24
C SER A 86 -0.61 -7.23 -1.89
N ASN A 87 -0.67 -7.19 -3.23
CA ASN A 87 -1.87 -6.81 -3.95
C ASN A 87 -2.85 -7.96 -4.14
N VAL A 88 -2.38 -9.17 -4.40
CA VAL A 88 -3.26 -10.30 -4.73
C VAL A 88 -3.40 -11.34 -3.61
N GLY A 89 -2.39 -11.52 -2.77
CA GLY A 89 -2.34 -12.58 -1.75
C GLY A 89 -2.51 -12.09 -0.30
N ARG A 90 -2.41 -10.77 -0.03
CA ARG A 90 -2.51 -10.26 1.33
C ARG A 90 -3.71 -9.34 1.52
N PRO A 91 -4.77 -9.78 2.23
CA PRO A 91 -5.92 -8.93 2.52
C PRO A 91 -5.60 -7.94 3.67
N PRO A 92 -5.44 -6.64 3.39
CA PRO A 92 -5.25 -5.64 4.44
C PRO A 92 -6.60 -5.29 5.08
N MET A 93 -6.56 -4.95 6.36
CA MET A 93 -7.77 -4.60 7.12
C MET A 93 -8.50 -3.38 6.56
N SER A 94 -7.83 -2.51 5.83
CA SER A 94 -8.38 -1.26 5.28
C SER A 94 -9.37 -1.44 4.12
N VAL A 95 -9.29 -2.56 3.39
CA VAL A 95 -10.16 -2.81 2.22
C VAL A 95 -11.19 -3.92 2.45
N ARG A 96 -11.24 -4.49 3.66
CA ARG A 96 -12.26 -5.49 4.01
C ARG A 96 -13.66 -4.87 4.01
N GLN A 97 -14.64 -5.67 3.66
CA GLN A 97 -16.04 -5.29 3.64
C GLN A 97 -16.82 -5.99 4.74
N PRO A 98 -17.88 -5.36 5.30
CA PRO A 98 -18.78 -6.08 6.19
C PRO A 98 -19.54 -7.16 5.40
N TRP A 99 -19.70 -8.33 5.99
CA TRP A 99 -20.58 -9.35 5.43
C TRP A 99 -22.01 -8.83 5.33
N PRO A 100 -22.72 -9.10 4.22
CA PRO A 100 -24.14 -8.80 4.11
C PRO A 100 -24.94 -9.39 5.28
N LEU A 101 -25.90 -8.64 5.79
CA LEU A 101 -26.68 -9.04 6.98
C LEU A 101 -27.38 -10.40 6.78
N GLN A 102 -27.87 -10.65 5.57
CA GLN A 102 -28.54 -11.88 5.18
C GLN A 102 -27.65 -13.13 5.25
N GLU A 103 -26.37 -12.99 4.92
CA GLU A 103 -25.40 -14.10 4.98
C GLU A 103 -24.92 -14.34 6.42
N ARG A 104 -24.84 -13.29 7.22
CA ARG A 104 -24.49 -13.40 8.64
C ARG A 104 -25.54 -14.18 9.44
N THR A 105 -26.81 -14.02 9.13
CA THR A 105 -27.90 -14.75 9.78
C THR A 105 -27.92 -16.25 9.43
N ARG A 106 -27.42 -16.62 8.26
CA ARG A 106 -27.33 -18.04 7.85
C ARG A 106 -26.17 -18.78 8.53
N CYS A 107 -25.09 -18.09 8.88
CA CYS A 107 -23.87 -18.68 9.43
C CYS A 107 -23.92 -18.90 10.95
N GLY A 108 -24.93 -18.41 11.66
CA GLY A 108 -25.00 -18.50 13.13
C GLY A 108 -23.96 -17.61 13.84
N ALA A 109 -23.70 -17.92 15.13
CA ALA A 109 -22.88 -17.09 16.02
C ALA A 109 -21.39 -17.01 15.66
N ILE A 110 -20.87 -17.81 14.73
CA ILE A 110 -19.45 -17.95 14.40
C ILE A 110 -19.07 -17.19 13.11
N CYS A 111 -20.00 -16.51 12.47
CA CYS A 111 -19.72 -15.81 11.22
C CYS A 111 -18.82 -14.59 11.44
N PRO A 112 -17.69 -14.47 10.73
CA PRO A 112 -16.84 -13.31 10.85
C PRO A 112 -17.59 -12.05 10.41
N ARG A 113 -17.47 -10.98 11.18
CA ARG A 113 -18.12 -9.68 10.89
C ARG A 113 -17.67 -9.09 9.56
N TRP A 114 -16.46 -9.43 9.13
CA TRP A 114 -15.79 -8.83 7.99
C TRP A 114 -15.35 -9.89 6.99
N GLN A 115 -15.59 -9.62 5.73
CA GLN A 115 -15.07 -10.39 4.61
C GLN A 115 -13.67 -9.87 4.27
N GLU A 116 -12.71 -10.77 4.19
CA GLU A 116 -11.36 -10.43 3.75
C GLU A 116 -11.35 -10.10 2.26
N ARG A 117 -10.62 -9.05 1.90
CA ARG A 117 -10.52 -8.57 0.53
C ARG A 117 -9.12 -8.07 0.27
N THR A 118 -8.53 -8.44 -0.87
CA THR A 118 -7.24 -7.92 -1.31
C THR A 118 -7.42 -6.60 -2.08
N PRO A 119 -6.35 -5.80 -2.24
CA PRO A 119 -6.39 -4.62 -3.10
C PRO A 119 -6.79 -4.94 -4.54
N ALA A 120 -6.33 -6.06 -5.10
CA ALA A 120 -6.70 -6.51 -6.44
C ALA A 120 -8.19 -6.87 -6.55
N MET A 121 -8.75 -7.54 -5.54
CA MET A 121 -10.19 -7.77 -5.44
C MET A 121 -10.96 -6.44 -5.33
N ALA A 122 -10.44 -5.47 -4.58
CA ALA A 122 -11.04 -4.15 -4.47
C ALA A 122 -11.06 -3.37 -5.79
N ALA A 123 -10.06 -3.60 -6.63
CA ALA A 123 -9.95 -3.04 -7.97
C ALA A 123 -10.71 -3.85 -9.05
N GLY A 124 -11.34 -4.97 -8.69
CA GLY A 124 -12.06 -5.84 -9.63
C GLY A 124 -11.15 -6.66 -10.55
N LEU A 125 -9.87 -6.81 -10.21
CA LEU A 125 -8.90 -7.56 -11.01
C LEU A 125 -8.91 -9.06 -10.72
N THR A 126 -9.35 -9.44 -9.51
CA THR A 126 -9.44 -10.84 -9.06
C THR A 126 -10.70 -11.01 -8.21
N ASP A 127 -11.22 -12.22 -8.15
CA ASP A 127 -12.41 -12.60 -7.39
C ASP A 127 -12.10 -13.26 -6.03
N HIS A 128 -10.84 -13.69 -5.84
CA HIS A 128 -10.39 -14.38 -4.64
C HIS A 128 -8.99 -13.97 -4.20
N VAL A 129 -8.61 -14.39 -3.00
CA VAL A 129 -7.25 -14.21 -2.47
C VAL A 129 -6.34 -15.26 -3.11
N TRP A 130 -5.32 -14.81 -3.81
CA TRP A 130 -4.38 -15.70 -4.50
C TRP A 130 -3.47 -16.44 -3.52
N THR A 131 -3.26 -17.71 -3.80
CA THR A 131 -2.23 -18.52 -3.17
C THR A 131 -0.85 -18.20 -3.77
N PHE A 132 0.22 -18.57 -3.04
CA PHE A 132 1.59 -18.48 -3.58
C PHE A 132 1.77 -19.24 -4.90
N ARG A 133 1.12 -20.40 -5.04
CA ARG A 133 1.18 -21.20 -6.24
C ARG A 133 0.59 -20.45 -7.43
N GLU A 134 -0.58 -19.86 -7.27
CA GLU A 134 -1.24 -19.06 -8.32
C GLU A 134 -0.36 -17.88 -8.73
N LEU A 135 0.20 -17.14 -7.77
CA LEU A 135 1.08 -16.02 -8.05
C LEU A 135 2.32 -16.43 -8.86
N LEU A 136 2.92 -17.59 -8.56
CA LEU A 136 4.13 -18.07 -9.25
C LEU A 136 3.83 -18.70 -10.62
N THR A 137 2.62 -19.20 -10.84
CA THR A 137 2.21 -19.86 -12.09
C THR A 137 1.43 -18.93 -13.02
N ALA A 138 1.01 -17.76 -12.52
CA ALA A 138 0.28 -16.80 -13.34
C ALA A 138 1.14 -16.32 -14.52
N LYS A 139 0.60 -16.47 -15.70
CA LYS A 139 1.17 -15.88 -16.93
C LYS A 139 0.53 -14.51 -17.09
N PHE A 140 1.32 -13.47 -16.93
CA PHE A 140 0.89 -12.13 -17.32
C PHE A 140 1.21 -11.97 -18.80
N GLU A 141 0.20 -11.93 -19.64
CA GLU A 141 0.38 -11.52 -21.03
C GLU A 141 0.68 -10.02 -21.04
N PRO A 142 1.71 -9.59 -21.78
CA PRO A 142 2.12 -8.19 -21.85
C PRO A 142 1.11 -7.29 -22.54
#